data_dcc13c033d69c2878271259472987961
#
_entry.id   dcc13c033d69c2878271259472987961
#
_cell.length_a   1.000
_cell.length_b   1.000
_cell.length_c   1.000
_cell.angle_alpha   90.00
_cell.angle_beta   90.00
_cell.angle_gamma   90.00
#
_symmetry.space_group_name_H-M   'P 1'
#
loop_
_entity.id
_entity.type
_entity.pdbx_description
1 polymer ?
#
loop_
_entity_poly.entity_id
_entity_poly.type
_entity_poly.pdbx_seq_one_letter_code
_entity_poly.pdbx_strand_id
1 'polypeptide(L)'
;MGNHNVNTTLQGALILSVAAFVAKLLSAVYRVPFQNMVGNTGFYVYQQVYPLYGIGMTFALSGLPVFISKLIAEAPDLATQQTVARQVYRWTGGLAVVIFGGLMVGAPWLARGMGDHQLTPLIQMVAWMFLFMPALSVGRGYHQGRFNMLPTARSQVVEQLVRVIVILAAAGWATHHGWSVYRMGTWALSGGTIAAVAALLTLPRWRTAQSSAGRRLPHLGRRLLIEGGTLCLLTAMMVLLQLVDSFTVKNGLVAGGMSDLAAKSLKGVYDRAQPLVQLGLVVAVAFATSLLPALTEAQRQRHPQAFKRLTTTMMRIALVIAAAATAGLISLMPWIDRLLFGNTQGVGMLDIYMLSIILATLIQTYNSVLQSQDTYRLTVVALMTGFIVKCLFNRWSVIHFGGVGASWLTVMSLGVTSVSYTHLRAHETL
;
A
#
# COMPACT_ATOMS: atom_id res chain seq x y z
N MET A 1 4.13 28.26 -27.24
CA MET A 1 3.95 26.79 -27.08
C MET A 1 3.90 26.29 -25.63
N GLY A 2 4.17 27.13 -24.60
CA GLY A 2 4.26 26.72 -23.18
C GLY A 2 2.92 26.40 -22.47
N ASN A 3 1.87 27.17 -22.70
CA ASN A 3 0.64 27.08 -21.89
C ASN A 3 -0.26 25.86 -22.20
N HIS A 4 -0.25 25.36 -23.42
CA HIS A 4 -1.08 24.20 -23.79
C HIS A 4 -0.55 22.88 -23.17
N ASN A 5 0.78 22.74 -23.03
CA ASN A 5 1.39 21.54 -22.43
C ASN A 5 1.23 21.48 -20.89
N VAL A 6 1.21 22.63 -20.22
CA VAL A 6 1.03 22.71 -18.76
C VAL A 6 -0.39 22.29 -18.36
N ASN A 7 -1.41 22.76 -19.08
CA ASN A 7 -2.81 22.42 -18.80
C ASN A 7 -3.10 20.93 -19.00
N THR A 8 -2.57 20.30 -20.06
CA THR A 8 -2.74 18.86 -20.30
C THR A 8 -2.04 18.00 -19.27
N THR A 9 -0.87 18.41 -18.78
CA THR A 9 -0.14 17.70 -17.71
C THR A 9 -0.86 17.81 -16.37
N LEU A 10 -1.38 18.99 -16.01
CA LEU A 10 -2.18 19.21 -14.81
C LEU A 10 -3.49 18.40 -14.83
N GLN A 11 -4.19 18.40 -15.96
CA GLN A 11 -5.40 17.58 -16.13
C GLN A 11 -5.10 16.09 -16.00
N GLY A 12 -4.02 15.61 -16.60
CA GLY A 12 -3.59 14.22 -16.47
C GLY A 12 -3.27 13.82 -15.03
N ALA A 13 -2.55 14.67 -14.29
CA ALA A 13 -2.25 14.45 -12.88
C ALA A 13 -3.51 14.44 -12.02
N LEU A 14 -4.47 15.31 -12.28
CA LEU A 14 -5.75 15.35 -11.59
C LEU A 14 -6.56 14.06 -11.85
N ILE A 15 -6.64 13.60 -13.10
CA ILE A 15 -7.33 12.35 -13.46
C ILE A 15 -6.73 11.17 -12.70
N LEU A 16 -5.41 11.06 -12.65
CA LEU A 16 -4.73 9.98 -11.94
C LEU A 16 -4.97 10.06 -10.43
N SER A 17 -4.95 11.28 -9.85
CA SER A 17 -5.22 11.50 -8.42
C SER A 17 -6.64 11.12 -8.04
N VAL A 18 -7.63 11.51 -8.85
CA VAL A 18 -9.05 11.13 -8.65
C VAL A 18 -9.23 9.63 -8.78
N ALA A 19 -8.62 8.99 -9.78
CA ALA A 19 -8.68 7.54 -9.94
C ALA A 19 -8.06 6.81 -8.75
N ALA A 20 -6.90 7.27 -8.26
CA ALA A 20 -6.25 6.71 -7.08
C ALA A 20 -7.09 6.92 -5.80
N PHE A 21 -7.74 8.08 -5.64
CA PHE A 21 -8.67 8.36 -4.55
C PHE A 21 -9.85 7.40 -4.56
N VAL A 22 -10.54 7.27 -5.70
CA VAL A 22 -11.67 6.34 -5.88
C VAL A 22 -11.25 4.90 -5.60
N ALA A 23 -10.09 4.46 -6.11
CA ALA A 23 -9.58 3.13 -5.87
C ALA A 23 -9.30 2.87 -4.38
N LYS A 24 -8.73 3.85 -3.65
CA LYS A 24 -8.50 3.74 -2.21
C LYS A 24 -9.80 3.72 -1.41
N LEU A 25 -10.77 4.57 -1.77
CA LEU A 25 -12.08 4.60 -1.14
C LEU A 25 -12.80 3.26 -1.29
N LEU A 26 -12.86 2.72 -2.51
CA LEU A 26 -13.42 1.40 -2.79
C LEU A 26 -12.70 0.30 -1.98
N SER A 27 -11.36 0.41 -1.86
CA SER A 27 -10.53 -0.52 -1.08
C SER A 27 -10.81 -0.49 0.42
N ALA A 28 -11.27 0.62 0.96
CA ALA A 28 -11.68 0.72 2.37
C ALA A 28 -13.11 0.23 2.58
N VAL A 29 -14.03 0.70 1.72
CA VAL A 29 -15.48 0.50 1.89
C VAL A 29 -15.90 -0.96 1.73
N TYR A 30 -15.36 -1.71 0.75
CA TYR A 30 -15.80 -3.11 0.52
C TYR A 30 -15.53 -4.04 1.71
N ARG A 31 -14.58 -3.70 2.59
CA ARG A 31 -14.22 -4.54 3.73
C ARG A 31 -15.33 -4.63 4.77
N VAL A 32 -16.17 -3.60 4.87
CA VAL A 32 -17.31 -3.58 5.78
C VAL A 32 -18.36 -4.64 5.37
N PRO A 33 -18.96 -4.58 4.16
CA PRO A 33 -19.91 -5.61 3.74
C PRO A 33 -19.24 -7.01 3.69
N PHE A 34 -17.98 -7.09 3.29
CA PHE A 34 -17.25 -8.37 3.30
C PHE A 34 -17.22 -8.99 4.70
N GLN A 35 -16.80 -8.22 5.73
CA GLN A 35 -16.73 -8.72 7.11
C GLN A 35 -18.12 -9.10 7.66
N ASN A 36 -19.15 -8.33 7.34
CA ASN A 36 -20.52 -8.65 7.76
C ASN A 36 -21.03 -9.97 7.18
N MET A 37 -20.58 -10.32 5.96
CA MET A 37 -20.94 -11.59 5.31
C MET A 37 -20.16 -12.77 5.89
N VAL A 38 -18.87 -12.61 6.20
CA VAL A 38 -17.98 -13.73 6.54
C VAL A 38 -17.64 -13.84 8.04
N GLY A 39 -18.06 -12.85 8.84
CA GLY A 39 -17.78 -12.77 10.27
C GLY A 39 -16.31 -12.47 10.59
N ASN A 40 -15.98 -12.38 11.89
CA ASN A 40 -14.64 -12.02 12.35
C ASN A 40 -13.58 -13.05 11.93
N THR A 41 -13.88 -14.33 12.00
CA THR A 41 -12.92 -15.40 11.62
C THR A 41 -12.69 -15.43 10.11
N GLY A 42 -13.74 -15.24 9.30
CA GLY A 42 -13.58 -15.16 7.84
C GLY A 42 -12.78 -13.91 7.43
N PHE A 43 -13.02 -12.80 8.10
CA PHE A 43 -12.25 -11.57 7.88
C PHE A 43 -10.78 -11.74 8.30
N TYR A 44 -10.51 -12.40 9.45
CA TYR A 44 -9.16 -12.79 9.85
C TYR A 44 -8.45 -13.58 8.76
N VAL A 45 -9.07 -14.65 8.24
CA VAL A 45 -8.45 -15.52 7.23
C VAL A 45 -8.02 -14.73 6.00
N TYR A 46 -8.86 -13.81 5.53
CA TYR A 46 -8.55 -12.94 4.40
C TYR A 46 -7.45 -11.92 4.74
N GLN A 47 -7.58 -11.21 5.87
CA GLN A 47 -6.66 -10.15 6.28
C GLN A 47 -5.29 -10.66 6.69
N GLN A 48 -5.19 -11.90 7.14
CA GLN A 48 -3.93 -12.52 7.52
C GLN A 48 -2.96 -12.67 6.35
N VAL A 49 -3.47 -12.91 5.14
CA VAL A 49 -2.69 -13.05 3.91
C VAL A 49 -2.65 -11.75 3.10
N TYR A 50 -3.56 -10.82 3.40
CA TYR A 50 -3.69 -9.54 2.69
C TYR A 50 -2.38 -8.73 2.59
N PRO A 51 -1.46 -8.69 3.59
CA PRO A 51 -0.21 -7.95 3.46
C PRO A 51 0.70 -8.48 2.34
N LEU A 52 0.71 -9.78 2.08
CA LEU A 52 1.44 -10.34 0.92
C LEU A 52 0.86 -9.83 -0.39
N TYR A 53 -0.48 -9.82 -0.49
CA TYR A 53 -1.20 -9.19 -1.60
C TYR A 53 -0.86 -7.69 -1.70
N GLY A 54 -0.89 -6.96 -0.59
CA GLY A 54 -0.62 -5.52 -0.51
C GLY A 54 0.78 -5.14 -0.99
N ILE A 55 1.80 -5.94 -0.68
CA ILE A 55 3.16 -5.78 -1.21
C ILE A 55 3.10 -5.84 -2.73
N GLY A 56 2.47 -6.88 -3.29
CA GLY A 56 2.28 -7.02 -4.73
C GLY A 56 1.61 -5.81 -5.36
N MET A 57 0.53 -5.31 -4.75
CA MET A 57 -0.17 -4.12 -5.22
C MET A 57 0.71 -2.86 -5.19
N THR A 58 1.57 -2.72 -4.18
CA THR A 58 2.52 -1.61 -4.11
C THR A 58 3.49 -1.62 -5.29
N PHE A 59 4.00 -2.78 -5.65
CA PHE A 59 4.84 -2.94 -6.84
C PHE A 59 4.09 -2.59 -8.13
N ALA A 60 2.83 -3.03 -8.27
CA ALA A 60 2.04 -2.85 -9.50
C ALA A 60 1.43 -1.46 -9.67
N LEU A 61 1.14 -0.74 -8.56
CA LEU A 61 0.38 0.50 -8.59
C LEU A 61 1.20 1.76 -8.36
N SER A 62 2.17 1.73 -7.44
CA SER A 62 2.80 2.96 -6.96
C SER A 62 4.32 2.96 -7.03
N GLY A 63 5.00 1.97 -6.50
CA GLY A 63 6.46 1.97 -6.41
C GLY A 63 7.14 1.87 -7.77
N LEU A 64 6.98 0.74 -8.46
CA LEU A 64 7.61 0.52 -9.77
C LEU A 64 7.08 1.44 -10.87
N PRO A 65 5.76 1.70 -11.03
CA PRO A 65 5.29 2.60 -12.08
C PRO A 65 5.89 3.99 -11.99
N VAL A 66 6.04 4.55 -10.78
CA VAL A 66 6.68 5.87 -10.58
C VAL A 66 8.13 5.84 -11.01
N PHE A 67 8.90 4.83 -10.58
CA PHE A 67 10.29 4.66 -11.02
C PHE A 67 10.41 4.50 -12.53
N ILE A 68 9.58 3.66 -13.14
CA ILE A 68 9.58 3.42 -14.58
C ILE A 68 9.22 4.69 -15.34
N SER A 69 8.24 5.48 -14.85
CA SER A 69 7.85 6.73 -15.48
C SER A 69 9.00 7.73 -15.53
N LYS A 70 9.83 7.81 -14.48
CA LYS A 70 11.06 8.60 -14.44
C LYS A 70 12.04 8.14 -15.53
N LEU A 71 12.31 6.83 -15.62
CA LEU A 71 13.22 6.28 -16.65
C LEU A 71 12.74 6.54 -18.07
N ILE A 72 11.45 6.45 -18.33
CA ILE A 72 10.86 6.71 -19.66
C ILE A 72 10.91 8.20 -20.00
N ALA A 73 10.66 9.08 -19.01
CA ALA A 73 10.77 10.53 -19.22
C ALA A 73 12.22 11.00 -19.48
N GLU A 74 13.22 10.32 -18.89
CA GLU A 74 14.64 10.57 -19.11
C GLU A 74 15.13 10.09 -20.50
N ALA A 75 14.42 9.18 -21.16
CA ALA A 75 14.83 8.60 -22.43
C ALA A 75 14.60 9.57 -23.61
N PRO A 76 15.63 9.82 -24.47
CA PRO A 76 15.60 10.90 -25.45
C PRO A 76 14.64 10.67 -26.62
N ASP A 77 14.36 9.41 -26.96
CA ASP A 77 13.57 9.02 -28.12
C ASP A 77 12.69 7.81 -27.86
N LEU A 78 11.73 7.60 -28.76
CA LEU A 78 10.75 6.51 -28.65
C LEU A 78 11.39 5.11 -28.66
N ALA A 79 12.45 4.93 -29.46
CA ALA A 79 13.16 3.65 -29.56
C ALA A 79 13.85 3.30 -28.23
N THR A 80 14.49 4.30 -27.61
CA THR A 80 15.12 4.16 -26.29
C THR A 80 14.06 3.93 -25.20
N GLN A 81 12.94 4.66 -25.20
CA GLN A 81 11.83 4.43 -24.26
C GLN A 81 11.34 2.98 -24.31
N GLN A 82 11.12 2.44 -25.51
CA GLN A 82 10.68 1.05 -25.68
C GLN A 82 11.76 0.04 -25.28
N THR A 83 13.03 0.34 -25.53
CA THR A 83 14.15 -0.53 -25.15
C THR A 83 14.29 -0.58 -23.63
N VAL A 84 14.21 0.57 -22.95
CA VAL A 84 14.22 0.67 -21.49
C VAL A 84 13.02 -0.10 -20.89
N ALA A 85 11.81 0.11 -21.42
CA ALA A 85 10.63 -0.60 -20.96
C ALA A 85 10.79 -2.14 -21.08
N ARG A 86 11.37 -2.63 -22.19
CA ARG A 86 11.67 -4.06 -22.37
C ARG A 86 12.73 -4.58 -21.40
N GLN A 87 13.78 -3.80 -21.14
CA GLN A 87 14.80 -4.17 -20.16
C GLN A 87 14.19 -4.28 -18.77
N VAL A 88 13.41 -3.28 -18.33
CA VAL A 88 12.72 -3.31 -17.03
C VAL A 88 11.76 -4.49 -16.95
N TYR A 89 10.97 -4.74 -18.01
CA TYR A 89 10.05 -5.88 -18.06
C TYR A 89 10.75 -7.23 -17.87
N ARG A 90 11.93 -7.41 -18.45
CA ARG A 90 12.71 -8.64 -18.30
C ARG A 90 13.23 -8.81 -16.87
N TRP A 91 13.78 -7.76 -16.27
CA TRP A 91 14.27 -7.79 -14.90
C TRP A 91 13.16 -8.02 -13.88
N THR A 92 12.07 -7.25 -13.99
CA THR A 92 10.91 -7.40 -13.11
C THR A 92 10.18 -8.72 -13.34
N GLY A 93 10.17 -9.22 -14.58
CA GLY A 93 9.63 -10.54 -14.94
C GLY A 93 10.42 -11.68 -14.31
N GLY A 94 11.75 -11.64 -14.39
CA GLY A 94 12.60 -12.60 -13.68
C GLY A 94 12.37 -12.59 -12.16
N LEU A 95 12.33 -11.39 -11.57
CA LEU A 95 12.01 -11.24 -10.14
C LEU A 95 10.62 -11.78 -9.80
N ALA A 96 9.62 -11.51 -10.62
CA ALA A 96 8.25 -11.99 -10.43
C ALA A 96 8.16 -13.52 -10.42
N VAL A 97 8.89 -14.19 -11.32
CA VAL A 97 8.97 -15.66 -11.35
C VAL A 97 9.63 -16.21 -10.09
N VAL A 98 10.71 -15.58 -9.62
CA VAL A 98 11.38 -15.97 -8.36
C VAL A 98 10.43 -15.79 -7.16
N ILE A 99 9.74 -14.65 -7.07
CA ILE A 99 8.76 -14.40 -5.99
C ILE A 99 7.61 -15.41 -6.07
N PHE A 100 7.06 -15.65 -7.27
CA PHE A 100 6.00 -16.62 -7.49
C PHE A 100 6.43 -18.03 -7.03
N GLY A 101 7.56 -18.50 -7.49
CA GLY A 101 8.09 -19.81 -7.10
C GLY A 101 8.38 -19.89 -5.60
N GLY A 102 9.00 -18.84 -5.04
CA GLY A 102 9.27 -18.74 -3.61
C GLY A 102 7.99 -18.77 -2.76
N LEU A 103 6.94 -18.06 -3.16
CA LEU A 103 5.66 -18.09 -2.46
C LEU A 103 4.93 -19.43 -2.64
N MET A 104 4.96 -20.03 -3.84
CA MET A 104 4.31 -21.32 -4.10
C MET A 104 4.93 -22.43 -3.26
N VAL A 105 6.26 -22.50 -3.21
CA VAL A 105 7.00 -23.50 -2.43
C VAL A 105 7.00 -23.13 -0.94
N GLY A 106 7.21 -21.86 -0.61
CA GLY A 106 7.31 -21.35 0.76
C GLY A 106 5.98 -21.20 1.50
N ALA A 107 4.83 -21.28 0.80
CA ALA A 107 3.51 -21.09 1.39
C ALA A 107 3.24 -21.92 2.67
N PRO A 108 3.60 -23.23 2.75
CA PRO A 108 3.37 -24.01 3.98
C PRO A 108 4.19 -23.50 5.17
N TRP A 109 5.42 -23.03 4.95
CA TRP A 109 6.26 -22.49 6.02
C TRP A 109 5.77 -21.11 6.47
N LEU A 110 5.36 -20.26 5.54
CA LEU A 110 4.75 -18.97 5.86
C LEU A 110 3.44 -19.13 6.64
N ALA A 111 2.58 -20.04 6.21
CA ALA A 111 1.32 -20.33 6.88
C ALA A 111 1.54 -20.84 8.33
N ARG A 112 2.52 -21.73 8.53
CA ARG A 112 2.93 -22.17 9.89
C ARG A 112 3.50 -21.03 10.72
N GLY A 113 4.35 -20.19 10.12
CA GLY A 113 4.88 -18.99 10.79
C GLY A 113 3.79 -18.01 11.22
N MET A 114 2.72 -17.89 10.42
CA MET A 114 1.53 -17.11 10.78
C MET A 114 0.62 -17.84 11.81
N GLY A 115 0.98 -19.07 12.20
CA GLY A 115 0.26 -19.87 13.19
C GLY A 115 -1.01 -20.53 12.67
N ASP A 116 -1.21 -20.60 11.35
CA ASP A 116 -2.42 -21.21 10.76
C ASP A 116 -2.06 -21.88 9.41
N HIS A 117 -1.80 -23.18 9.45
CA HIS A 117 -1.39 -23.96 8.27
C HIS A 117 -2.45 -24.00 7.15
N GLN A 118 -3.73 -23.75 7.49
CA GLN A 118 -4.83 -23.70 6.51
C GLN A 118 -4.78 -22.47 5.60
N LEU A 119 -3.89 -21.50 5.88
CA LEU A 119 -3.63 -20.34 5.02
C LEU A 119 -2.79 -20.68 3.78
N THR A 120 -2.21 -21.89 3.69
CA THR A 120 -1.35 -22.30 2.56
C THR A 120 -2.00 -22.05 1.19
N PRO A 121 -3.24 -22.50 0.90
CA PRO A 121 -3.88 -22.25 -0.40
C PRO A 121 -4.10 -20.76 -0.70
N LEU A 122 -4.34 -19.96 0.34
CA LEU A 122 -4.53 -18.51 0.21
C LEU A 122 -3.23 -17.82 -0.23
N ILE A 123 -2.10 -18.21 0.39
CA ILE A 123 -0.77 -17.68 0.05
C ILE A 123 -0.40 -18.07 -1.39
N GLN A 124 -0.66 -19.33 -1.77
CA GLN A 124 -0.45 -19.80 -3.13
C GLN A 124 -1.33 -19.05 -4.15
N MET A 125 -2.58 -18.75 -3.80
CA MET A 125 -3.47 -17.97 -4.66
C MET A 125 -2.95 -16.54 -4.88
N VAL A 126 -2.43 -15.90 -3.84
CA VAL A 126 -1.81 -14.56 -3.95
C VAL A 126 -0.55 -14.59 -4.82
N ALA A 127 0.21 -15.68 -4.81
CA ALA A 127 1.42 -15.80 -5.60
C ALA A 127 1.17 -15.56 -7.11
N TRP A 128 0.04 -16.02 -7.65
CA TRP A 128 -0.31 -15.84 -9.07
C TRP A 128 -0.35 -14.38 -9.51
N MET A 129 -0.75 -13.46 -8.63
CA MET A 129 -0.80 -12.06 -8.94
C MET A 129 0.57 -11.49 -9.31
N PHE A 130 1.65 -11.99 -8.68
CA PHE A 130 3.01 -11.50 -8.92
C PHE A 130 3.46 -11.68 -10.38
N LEU A 131 2.97 -12.70 -11.09
CA LEU A 131 3.29 -12.91 -12.50
C LEU A 131 2.75 -11.81 -13.43
N PHE A 132 1.68 -11.11 -13.02
CA PHE A 132 1.07 -10.01 -13.80
C PHE A 132 1.65 -8.65 -13.46
N MET A 133 2.34 -8.51 -12.32
CA MET A 133 2.91 -7.24 -11.86
C MET A 133 3.88 -6.59 -12.84
N PRO A 134 4.82 -7.31 -13.49
CA PRO A 134 5.74 -6.70 -14.45
C PRO A 134 5.01 -6.02 -15.61
N ALA A 135 3.97 -6.68 -16.13
CA ALA A 135 3.19 -6.14 -17.23
C ALA A 135 2.39 -4.89 -16.83
N LEU A 136 1.78 -4.92 -15.63
CA LEU A 136 1.04 -3.79 -15.08
C LEU A 136 1.95 -2.61 -14.76
N SER A 137 3.06 -2.84 -14.04
CA SER A 137 3.96 -1.76 -13.63
C SER A 137 4.66 -1.11 -14.82
N VAL A 138 5.14 -1.91 -15.78
CA VAL A 138 5.77 -1.37 -17.01
C VAL A 138 4.75 -0.67 -17.88
N GLY A 139 3.58 -1.24 -18.10
CA GLY A 139 2.53 -0.63 -18.90
C GLY A 139 2.08 0.72 -18.32
N ARG A 140 1.80 0.77 -17.03
CA ARG A 140 1.42 2.01 -16.32
C ARG A 140 2.56 3.04 -16.34
N GLY A 141 3.76 2.63 -15.94
CA GLY A 141 4.93 3.50 -15.90
C GLY A 141 5.31 4.06 -17.26
N TYR A 142 5.17 3.26 -18.33
CA TYR A 142 5.41 3.71 -19.71
C TYR A 142 4.47 4.84 -20.13
N HIS A 143 3.17 4.68 -19.89
CA HIS A 143 2.19 5.71 -20.23
C HIS A 143 2.34 6.95 -19.35
N GLN A 144 2.61 6.79 -18.05
CA GLN A 144 2.86 7.90 -17.12
C GLN A 144 4.11 8.70 -17.53
N GLY A 145 5.22 8.03 -17.90
CA GLY A 145 6.46 8.68 -18.33
C GLY A 145 6.31 9.46 -19.64
N ARG A 146 5.27 9.17 -20.41
CA ARG A 146 4.87 9.93 -21.62
C ARG A 146 3.79 10.96 -21.36
N PHE A 147 3.51 11.27 -20.10
CA PHE A 147 2.45 12.20 -19.67
C PHE A 147 1.05 11.81 -20.12
N ASN A 148 0.81 10.56 -20.52
CA ASN A 148 -0.51 10.01 -20.82
C ASN A 148 -1.05 9.24 -19.62
N MET A 149 -1.77 9.94 -18.73
CA MET A 149 -2.23 9.38 -17.45
C MET A 149 -3.52 8.56 -17.56
N LEU A 150 -4.31 8.78 -18.60
CA LEU A 150 -5.64 8.16 -18.75
C LEU A 150 -5.60 6.62 -18.78
N PRO A 151 -4.70 5.95 -19.54
CA PRO A 151 -4.61 4.49 -19.52
C PRO A 151 -4.31 3.94 -18.13
N THR A 152 -3.42 4.60 -17.39
CA THR A 152 -3.08 4.20 -16.02
C THR A 152 -4.26 4.36 -15.09
N ALA A 153 -4.93 5.51 -15.12
CA ALA A 153 -6.11 5.78 -14.29
C ALA A 153 -7.23 4.76 -14.56
N ARG A 154 -7.56 4.51 -15.83
CA ARG A 154 -8.54 3.50 -16.24
C ARG A 154 -8.17 2.10 -15.75
N SER A 155 -6.92 1.70 -15.92
CA SER A 155 -6.42 0.41 -15.48
C SER A 155 -6.54 0.23 -13.96
N GLN A 156 -6.25 1.26 -13.15
CA GLN A 156 -6.37 1.24 -11.69
C GLN A 156 -7.83 1.11 -11.23
N VAL A 157 -8.73 1.88 -11.84
CA VAL A 157 -10.17 1.83 -11.49
C VAL A 157 -10.76 0.47 -11.85
N VAL A 158 -10.49 -0.06 -13.05
CA VAL A 158 -10.98 -1.38 -13.48
C VAL A 158 -10.43 -2.48 -12.57
N GLU A 159 -9.14 -2.45 -12.25
CA GLU A 159 -8.55 -3.40 -11.31
C GLU A 159 -9.26 -3.40 -9.97
N GLN A 160 -9.53 -2.22 -9.42
CA GLN A 160 -10.18 -2.10 -8.13
C GLN A 160 -11.64 -2.58 -8.16
N LEU A 161 -12.40 -2.20 -9.19
CA LEU A 161 -13.79 -2.63 -9.36
C LEU A 161 -13.91 -4.15 -9.50
N VAL A 162 -13.13 -4.74 -10.40
CA VAL A 162 -13.16 -6.20 -10.64
C VAL A 162 -12.75 -6.94 -9.36
N ARG A 163 -11.73 -6.46 -8.65
CA ARG A 163 -11.31 -7.06 -7.39
C ARG A 163 -12.41 -7.05 -6.35
N VAL A 164 -13.07 -5.91 -6.14
CA VAL A 164 -14.16 -5.79 -5.17
C VAL A 164 -15.33 -6.69 -5.53
N ILE A 165 -15.71 -6.73 -6.81
CA ILE A 165 -16.77 -7.62 -7.30
C ILE A 165 -16.44 -9.09 -7.01
N VAL A 166 -15.22 -9.54 -7.33
CA VAL A 166 -14.83 -10.94 -7.09
C VAL A 166 -14.80 -11.27 -5.60
N ILE A 167 -14.28 -10.38 -4.74
CA ILE A 167 -14.25 -10.59 -3.30
C ILE A 167 -15.67 -10.74 -2.73
N LEU A 168 -16.56 -9.81 -3.05
CA LEU A 168 -17.94 -9.83 -2.55
C LEU A 168 -18.75 -10.99 -3.13
N ALA A 169 -18.54 -11.31 -4.41
CA ALA A 169 -19.16 -12.48 -5.05
C ALA A 169 -18.70 -13.79 -4.39
N ALA A 170 -17.38 -13.94 -4.12
CA ALA A 170 -16.84 -15.10 -3.42
C ALA A 170 -17.43 -15.24 -2.00
N ALA A 171 -17.55 -14.13 -1.26
CA ALA A 171 -18.15 -14.12 0.06
C ALA A 171 -19.64 -14.51 0.02
N GLY A 172 -20.42 -13.88 -0.87
CA GLY A 172 -21.85 -14.19 -1.04
C GLY A 172 -22.09 -15.63 -1.48
N TRP A 173 -21.30 -16.12 -2.43
CA TRP A 173 -21.39 -17.52 -2.84
C TRP A 173 -21.04 -18.49 -1.71
N ALA A 174 -19.98 -18.20 -0.95
CA ALA A 174 -19.53 -19.02 0.17
C ALA A 174 -20.57 -19.13 1.28
N THR A 175 -21.21 -18.02 1.64
CA THR A 175 -22.27 -18.01 2.66
C THR A 175 -23.49 -18.81 2.23
N HIS A 176 -23.86 -18.74 0.95
CA HIS A 176 -25.01 -19.49 0.40
C HIS A 176 -24.76 -20.99 0.33
N HIS A 177 -23.51 -21.42 0.05
CA HIS A 177 -23.18 -22.83 -0.15
C HIS A 177 -22.43 -23.46 1.03
N GLY A 178 -22.35 -22.78 2.17
CA GLY A 178 -21.71 -23.33 3.38
C GLY A 178 -20.21 -23.64 3.22
N TRP A 179 -19.48 -22.84 2.43
CA TRP A 179 -18.04 -23.05 2.27
C TRP A 179 -17.28 -22.75 3.55
N SER A 180 -16.17 -23.46 3.77
CA SER A 180 -15.24 -23.08 4.84
C SER A 180 -14.67 -21.67 4.60
N VAL A 181 -14.34 -20.96 5.69
CA VAL A 181 -13.74 -19.61 5.63
C VAL A 181 -12.42 -19.58 4.85
N TYR A 182 -11.69 -20.69 4.83
CA TYR A 182 -10.43 -20.80 4.07
C TYR A 182 -10.67 -20.95 2.57
N ARG A 183 -11.66 -21.77 2.17
CA ARG A 183 -12.05 -21.88 0.75
C ARG A 183 -12.59 -20.55 0.24
N MET A 184 -13.43 -19.90 1.01
CA MET A 184 -13.93 -18.56 0.71
C MET A 184 -12.77 -17.57 0.56
N GLY A 185 -11.84 -17.51 1.53
CA GLY A 185 -10.67 -16.63 1.51
C GLY A 185 -9.78 -16.85 0.29
N THR A 186 -9.56 -18.12 -0.12
CA THR A 186 -8.79 -18.46 -1.32
C THR A 186 -9.44 -17.87 -2.57
N TRP A 187 -10.76 -18.04 -2.74
CA TRP A 187 -11.49 -17.48 -3.87
C TRP A 187 -11.59 -15.95 -3.82
N ALA A 188 -11.74 -15.37 -2.63
CA ALA A 188 -11.72 -13.92 -2.48
C ALA A 188 -10.36 -13.32 -2.90
N LEU A 189 -9.24 -13.97 -2.54
CA LEU A 189 -7.89 -13.53 -2.94
C LEU A 189 -7.58 -13.75 -4.43
N SER A 190 -8.28 -14.66 -5.12
CA SER A 190 -8.18 -14.80 -6.59
C SER A 190 -8.61 -13.51 -7.31
N GLY A 191 -9.43 -12.67 -6.63
CA GLY A 191 -9.81 -11.36 -7.10
C GLY A 191 -8.62 -10.48 -7.48
N GLY A 192 -7.48 -10.63 -6.80
CA GLY A 192 -6.24 -9.92 -7.15
C GLY A 192 -5.71 -10.31 -8.54
N THR A 193 -5.66 -11.60 -8.83
CA THR A 193 -5.20 -12.15 -10.12
C THR A 193 -6.18 -11.81 -11.25
N ILE A 194 -7.48 -12.03 -11.03
CA ILE A 194 -8.53 -11.74 -12.02
C ILE A 194 -8.55 -10.24 -12.35
N ALA A 195 -8.45 -9.40 -11.33
CA ALA A 195 -8.39 -7.94 -11.48
C ALA A 195 -7.13 -7.49 -12.23
N ALA A 196 -5.98 -8.12 -11.98
CA ALA A 196 -4.74 -7.83 -12.69
C ALA A 196 -4.88 -8.14 -14.19
N VAL A 197 -5.49 -9.26 -14.54
CA VAL A 197 -5.79 -9.61 -15.94
C VAL A 197 -6.74 -8.59 -16.57
N ALA A 198 -7.85 -8.24 -15.89
CA ALA A 198 -8.79 -7.23 -16.37
C ALA A 198 -8.13 -5.87 -16.57
N ALA A 199 -7.29 -5.45 -15.64
CA ALA A 199 -6.52 -4.20 -15.74
C ALA A 199 -5.56 -4.20 -16.94
N LEU A 200 -4.88 -5.31 -17.20
CA LEU A 200 -4.00 -5.46 -18.36
C LEU A 200 -4.74 -5.32 -19.69
N LEU A 201 -5.96 -5.86 -19.78
CA LEU A 201 -6.80 -5.75 -20.98
C LEU A 201 -7.19 -4.31 -21.29
N THR A 202 -7.20 -3.42 -20.29
CA THR A 202 -7.50 -1.99 -20.47
C THR A 202 -6.29 -1.14 -20.82
N LEU A 203 -5.08 -1.66 -20.66
CA LEU A 203 -3.84 -0.95 -20.97
C LEU A 203 -3.51 -1.08 -22.47
N PRO A 204 -3.29 0.04 -23.18
CA PRO A 204 -2.80 -0.01 -24.55
C PRO A 204 -1.43 -0.70 -24.61
N ARG A 205 -1.20 -1.41 -25.70
CA ARG A 205 0.09 -2.08 -25.92
C ARG A 205 1.23 -1.05 -26.01
N TRP A 206 2.20 -1.14 -25.12
CA TRP A 206 3.42 -0.34 -25.17
C TRP A 206 4.48 -0.93 -26.11
N ARG A 207 4.28 -2.18 -26.55
CA ARG A 207 5.14 -2.85 -27.54
C ARG A 207 4.60 -2.57 -28.94
N THR A 208 5.43 -1.98 -29.80
CA THR A 208 5.17 -1.90 -31.23
C THR A 208 6.03 -2.92 -31.97
N ALA A 209 5.50 -3.46 -33.07
CA ALA A 209 6.20 -4.48 -33.87
C ALA A 209 7.50 -3.95 -34.52
N GLN A 210 7.52 -2.65 -34.84
CA GLN A 210 8.66 -1.95 -35.46
C GLN A 210 9.49 -1.23 -34.40
N SER A 211 10.28 -1.96 -33.64
CA SER A 211 11.20 -1.33 -32.69
C SER A 211 12.63 -1.42 -33.21
N SER A 212 13.13 -0.33 -33.79
CA SER A 212 14.56 -0.10 -33.94
C SER A 212 15.25 -0.28 -32.58
N ALA A 213 16.48 -0.82 -32.59
CA ALA A 213 17.26 -1.01 -31.38
C ALA A 213 17.65 0.37 -30.79
N GLY A 214 16.90 0.82 -29.78
CA GLY A 214 17.25 2.00 -29.00
C GLY A 214 18.41 1.72 -28.03
N ARG A 215 18.94 2.77 -27.43
CA ARG A 215 20.07 2.71 -26.50
C ARG A 215 19.64 1.93 -25.23
N ARG A 216 20.42 0.95 -24.81
CA ARG A 216 20.25 0.25 -23.53
C ARG A 216 20.80 1.10 -22.40
N LEU A 217 20.10 1.13 -21.26
CA LEU A 217 20.63 1.77 -20.05
C LEU A 217 21.64 0.82 -19.40
N PRO A 218 22.90 1.28 -19.21
CA PRO A 218 23.87 0.52 -18.41
C PRO A 218 23.40 0.50 -16.94
N HIS A 219 23.80 -0.54 -16.22
CA HIS A 219 23.53 -0.71 -14.77
C HIS A 219 22.04 -0.59 -14.34
N LEU A 220 21.10 -0.81 -15.28
CA LEU A 220 19.66 -0.72 -14.99
C LEU A 220 19.22 -1.63 -13.82
N GLY A 221 19.80 -2.84 -13.72
CA GLY A 221 19.50 -3.75 -12.61
C GLY A 221 19.81 -3.13 -11.23
N ARG A 222 20.96 -2.44 -11.11
CA ARG A 222 21.35 -1.71 -9.90
C ARG A 222 20.41 -0.53 -9.61
N ARG A 223 20.05 0.25 -10.62
CA ARG A 223 19.08 1.34 -10.48
C ARG A 223 17.70 0.82 -10.07
N LEU A 224 17.25 -0.30 -10.64
CA LEU A 224 15.98 -0.94 -10.28
C LEU A 224 15.97 -1.39 -8.82
N LEU A 225 17.05 -2.00 -8.34
CA LEU A 225 17.15 -2.45 -6.94
C LEU A 225 17.25 -1.29 -5.96
N ILE A 226 18.06 -0.29 -6.25
CA ILE A 226 18.30 0.83 -5.32
C ILE A 226 17.17 1.85 -5.40
N GLU A 227 16.93 2.47 -6.56
CA GLU A 227 15.93 3.54 -6.71
C GLU A 227 14.50 2.96 -6.69
N GLY A 228 14.25 1.95 -7.54
CA GLY A 228 12.95 1.29 -7.63
C GLY A 228 12.58 0.56 -6.34
N GLY A 229 13.52 -0.21 -5.76
CA GLY A 229 13.33 -0.91 -4.48
C GLY A 229 13.06 0.04 -3.33
N THR A 230 13.77 1.17 -3.25
CA THR A 230 13.52 2.21 -2.25
C THR A 230 12.12 2.79 -2.36
N LEU A 231 11.67 3.15 -3.56
CA LEU A 231 10.30 3.65 -3.78
C LEU A 231 9.24 2.61 -3.42
N CYS A 232 9.47 1.34 -3.74
CA CYS A 232 8.58 0.26 -3.32
C CYS A 232 8.55 0.10 -1.80
N LEU A 233 9.69 0.15 -1.13
CA LEU A 233 9.78 0.05 0.33
C LEU A 233 9.03 1.21 1.02
N LEU A 234 9.21 2.44 0.54
CA LEU A 234 8.54 3.62 1.07
C LEU A 234 7.02 3.51 0.97
N THR A 235 6.54 3.06 -0.19
CA THR A 235 5.10 2.91 -0.43
C THR A 235 4.49 1.69 0.25
N ALA A 236 5.29 0.64 0.52
CA ALA A 236 4.87 -0.60 1.17
C ALA A 236 4.92 -0.54 2.70
N MET A 237 5.47 0.50 3.31
CA MET A 237 5.79 0.51 4.75
C MET A 237 4.60 0.14 5.64
N MET A 238 3.42 0.73 5.41
CA MET A 238 2.23 0.40 6.19
C MET A 238 1.83 -1.08 6.02
N VAL A 239 2.01 -1.63 4.83
CA VAL A 239 1.73 -3.04 4.52
C VAL A 239 2.76 -3.96 5.18
N LEU A 240 4.02 -3.53 5.28
CA LEU A 240 5.06 -4.27 6.00
C LEU A 240 4.79 -4.32 7.50
N LEU A 241 4.30 -3.24 8.12
CA LEU A 241 3.86 -3.26 9.52
C LEU A 241 2.70 -4.24 9.73
N GLN A 242 1.73 -4.29 8.78
CA GLN A 242 0.64 -5.26 8.80
C GLN A 242 1.15 -6.71 8.62
N LEU A 243 2.20 -6.91 7.82
CA LEU A 243 2.82 -8.23 7.68
C LEU A 243 3.41 -8.72 9.00
N VAL A 244 4.04 -7.85 9.79
CA VAL A 244 4.49 -8.19 11.15
C VAL A 244 3.30 -8.62 12.02
N ASP A 245 2.17 -7.91 11.93
CA ASP A 245 0.95 -8.29 12.67
C ASP A 245 0.42 -9.67 12.26
N SER A 246 0.55 -10.03 10.98
CA SER A 246 0.16 -11.37 10.50
C SER A 246 0.97 -12.50 11.13
N PHE A 247 2.23 -12.27 11.46
CA PHE A 247 3.07 -13.27 12.13
C PHE A 247 2.99 -13.26 13.65
N THR A 248 2.62 -12.13 14.25
CA THR A 248 2.83 -11.92 15.69
C THR A 248 1.55 -11.81 16.50
N VAL A 249 0.47 -11.18 15.97
CA VAL A 249 -0.71 -10.88 16.79
C VAL A 249 -1.46 -12.14 17.16
N LYS A 250 -1.89 -12.95 16.20
CA LYS A 250 -2.61 -14.21 16.48
C LYS A 250 -1.75 -15.15 17.36
N ASN A 251 -0.48 -15.31 17.01
CA ASN A 251 0.45 -16.17 17.75
C ASN A 251 0.72 -15.65 19.16
N GLY A 252 0.79 -14.34 19.35
CA GLY A 252 0.95 -13.70 20.66
C GLY A 252 -0.28 -13.89 21.54
N LEU A 253 -1.49 -13.76 20.99
CA LEU A 253 -2.75 -14.00 21.71
C LEU A 253 -2.86 -15.45 22.21
N VAL A 254 -2.51 -16.42 21.36
CA VAL A 254 -2.49 -17.84 21.76
C VAL A 254 -1.43 -18.11 22.82
N ALA A 255 -0.22 -17.54 22.67
CA ALA A 255 0.85 -17.66 23.67
C ALA A 255 0.47 -16.97 25.00
N GLY A 256 -0.38 -15.94 24.97
CA GLY A 256 -0.97 -15.30 26.16
C GLY A 256 -2.14 -16.07 26.79
N GLY A 257 -2.42 -17.32 26.33
CA GLY A 257 -3.42 -18.21 26.92
C GLY A 257 -4.80 -18.19 26.24
N MET A 258 -4.97 -17.47 25.14
CA MET A 258 -6.25 -17.43 24.42
C MET A 258 -6.40 -18.68 23.53
N SER A 259 -7.63 -19.23 23.43
CA SER A 259 -7.90 -20.33 22.49
C SER A 259 -7.69 -19.90 21.04
N ASP A 260 -7.31 -20.82 20.16
CA ASP A 260 -7.03 -20.54 18.74
C ASP A 260 -8.18 -19.84 18.03
N LEU A 261 -9.41 -20.29 18.27
CA LEU A 261 -10.60 -19.71 17.65
C LEU A 261 -10.88 -18.28 18.16
N ALA A 262 -10.74 -18.05 19.47
CA ALA A 262 -10.90 -16.72 20.07
C ALA A 262 -9.80 -15.75 19.58
N ALA A 263 -8.55 -16.22 19.45
CA ALA A 263 -7.44 -15.42 18.92
C ALA A 263 -7.68 -15.02 17.45
N LYS A 264 -8.20 -15.94 16.63
CA LYS A 264 -8.57 -15.65 15.22
C LYS A 264 -9.70 -14.61 15.16
N SER A 265 -10.74 -14.77 16.00
CA SER A 265 -11.85 -13.80 16.06
C SER A 265 -11.37 -12.43 16.51
N LEU A 266 -10.58 -12.35 17.59
CA LEU A 266 -10.05 -11.07 18.10
C LEU A 266 -9.10 -10.41 17.11
N LYS A 267 -8.27 -11.19 16.39
CA LYS A 267 -7.43 -10.66 15.32
C LYS A 267 -8.29 -10.09 14.18
N GLY A 268 -9.41 -10.72 13.83
CA GLY A 268 -10.37 -10.19 12.88
C GLY A 268 -10.97 -8.84 13.33
N VAL A 269 -11.26 -8.69 14.61
CA VAL A 269 -11.71 -7.41 15.20
C VAL A 269 -10.59 -6.36 15.12
N TYR A 270 -9.35 -6.72 15.48
CA TYR A 270 -8.17 -5.84 15.35
C TYR A 270 -8.01 -5.32 13.92
N ASP A 271 -8.20 -6.18 12.93
CA ASP A 271 -8.03 -5.83 11.52
C ASP A 271 -9.10 -4.86 10.99
N ARG A 272 -10.24 -4.63 11.72
CA ARG A 272 -11.21 -3.56 11.42
C ARG A 272 -10.56 -2.16 11.43
N ALA A 273 -9.49 -1.98 12.20
CA ALA A 273 -8.75 -0.72 12.23
C ALA A 273 -8.23 -0.32 10.85
N GLN A 274 -7.85 -1.28 10.00
CA GLN A 274 -7.23 -1.02 8.70
C GLN A 274 -8.09 -0.18 7.74
N PRO A 275 -9.36 -0.54 7.43
CA PRO A 275 -10.23 0.27 6.60
C PRO A 275 -10.53 1.65 7.21
N LEU A 276 -10.67 1.74 8.54
CA LEU A 276 -10.93 3.01 9.23
C LEU A 276 -9.73 3.97 9.12
N VAL A 277 -8.51 3.46 9.35
CA VAL A 277 -7.28 4.22 9.16
C VAL A 277 -7.12 4.66 7.71
N GLN A 278 -7.41 3.79 6.74
CA GLN A 278 -7.34 4.16 5.33
C GLN A 278 -8.30 5.30 4.99
N LEU A 279 -9.50 5.32 5.52
CA LEU A 279 -10.46 6.42 5.32
C LEU A 279 -9.92 7.73 5.90
N GLY A 280 -9.40 7.72 7.12
CA GLY A 280 -8.77 8.90 7.73
C GLY A 280 -7.57 9.43 6.94
N LEU A 281 -6.70 8.53 6.47
CA LEU A 281 -5.51 8.89 5.69
C LEU A 281 -5.82 9.44 4.30
N VAL A 282 -6.84 8.91 3.62
CA VAL A 282 -7.16 9.31 2.24
C VAL A 282 -7.43 10.80 2.15
N VAL A 283 -8.20 11.36 3.07
CA VAL A 283 -8.53 12.80 3.09
C VAL A 283 -7.29 13.63 3.40
N ALA A 284 -6.57 13.30 4.48
CA ALA A 284 -5.40 14.06 4.92
C ALA A 284 -4.28 14.08 3.87
N VAL A 285 -3.99 12.92 3.27
CA VAL A 285 -2.95 12.77 2.25
C VAL A 285 -3.35 13.45 0.94
N ALA A 286 -4.62 13.39 0.52
CA ALA A 286 -5.07 14.06 -0.68
C ALA A 286 -4.85 15.59 -0.62
N PHE A 287 -5.17 16.21 0.53
CA PHE A 287 -4.89 17.64 0.74
C PHE A 287 -3.39 17.93 0.76
N ALA A 288 -2.61 17.13 1.48
CA ALA A 288 -1.16 17.31 1.52
C ALA A 288 -0.53 17.23 0.14
N THR A 289 -0.89 16.22 -0.66
CA THR A 289 -0.30 16.00 -2.00
C THR A 289 -0.75 17.04 -3.03
N SER A 290 -1.86 17.75 -2.80
CA SER A 290 -2.29 18.85 -3.71
C SER A 290 -1.27 19.99 -3.80
N LEU A 291 -0.45 20.19 -2.77
CA LEU A 291 0.61 21.20 -2.73
C LEU A 291 1.95 20.72 -3.31
N LEU A 292 2.07 19.43 -3.65
CA LEU A 292 3.32 18.84 -4.14
C LEU A 292 3.86 19.50 -5.42
N PRO A 293 3.05 19.88 -6.43
CA PRO A 293 3.55 20.58 -7.62
C PRO A 293 4.17 21.94 -7.28
N ALA A 294 3.53 22.72 -6.39
CA ALA A 294 4.04 24.01 -5.95
C ALA A 294 5.35 23.86 -5.16
N LEU A 295 5.45 22.80 -4.35
CA LEU A 295 6.66 22.47 -3.60
C LEU A 295 7.83 22.12 -4.52
N THR A 296 7.59 21.29 -5.54
CA THR A 296 8.59 20.89 -6.53
C THR A 296 9.08 22.10 -7.36
N GLU A 297 8.17 23.00 -7.72
CA GLU A 297 8.52 24.22 -8.46
C GLU A 297 9.36 25.18 -7.59
N ALA A 298 8.98 25.39 -6.32
CA ALA A 298 9.77 26.19 -5.39
C ALA A 298 11.19 25.63 -5.18
N GLN A 299 11.32 24.29 -5.13
CA GLN A 299 12.61 23.61 -5.07
C GLN A 299 13.45 23.84 -6.34
N ARG A 300 12.82 23.71 -7.52
CA ARG A 300 13.48 23.90 -8.81
C ARG A 300 13.98 25.33 -9.01
N GLN A 301 13.18 26.30 -8.56
CA GLN A 301 13.54 27.73 -8.64
C GLN A 301 14.52 28.17 -7.54
N ARG A 302 14.96 27.26 -6.66
CA ARG A 302 15.85 27.53 -5.53
C ARG A 302 15.35 28.66 -4.61
N HIS A 303 14.03 28.67 -4.34
CA HIS A 303 13.40 29.61 -3.43
C HIS A 303 13.20 28.99 -2.03
N PRO A 304 14.20 29.03 -1.11
CA PRO A 304 14.16 28.30 0.14
C PRO A 304 13.05 28.78 1.08
N GLN A 305 12.72 30.07 1.08
CA GLN A 305 11.65 30.63 1.90
C GLN A 305 10.26 30.15 1.45
N ALA A 306 10.01 30.14 0.12
CA ALA A 306 8.76 29.63 -0.44
C ALA A 306 8.61 28.13 -0.15
N PHE A 307 9.69 27.36 -0.34
CA PHE A 307 9.73 25.93 -0.04
C PHE A 307 9.41 25.65 1.44
N LYS A 308 10.08 26.36 2.36
CA LYS A 308 9.82 26.24 3.82
C LYS A 308 8.38 26.57 4.18
N ARG A 309 7.84 27.66 3.63
CA ARG A 309 6.45 28.08 3.86
C ARG A 309 5.45 27.04 3.36
N LEU A 310 5.63 26.54 2.14
CA LEU A 310 4.78 25.51 1.55
C LEU A 310 4.83 24.20 2.34
N THR A 311 6.04 23.74 2.72
CA THR A 311 6.23 22.55 3.56
C THR A 311 5.50 22.69 4.90
N THR A 312 5.67 23.83 5.58
CA THR A 312 5.01 24.08 6.86
C THR A 312 3.49 24.11 6.72
N THR A 313 2.98 24.76 5.67
CA THR A 313 1.53 24.81 5.38
C THR A 313 0.98 23.41 5.11
N MET A 314 1.67 22.63 4.28
CA MET A 314 1.31 21.25 3.95
C MET A 314 1.25 20.37 5.21
N MET A 315 2.27 20.46 6.09
CA MET A 315 2.31 19.73 7.36
C MET A 315 1.18 20.15 8.31
N ARG A 316 0.91 21.46 8.45
CA ARG A 316 -0.16 21.97 9.31
C ARG A 316 -1.53 21.51 8.86
N ILE A 317 -1.83 21.63 7.57
CA ILE A 317 -3.11 21.20 7.00
C ILE A 317 -3.30 19.69 7.21
N ALA A 318 -2.27 18.89 6.86
CA ALA A 318 -2.30 17.45 7.02
C ALA A 318 -2.53 17.05 8.49
N LEU A 319 -1.83 17.69 9.43
CA LEU A 319 -1.95 17.40 10.85
C LEU A 319 -3.33 17.77 11.40
N VAL A 320 -3.87 18.95 11.04
CA VAL A 320 -5.20 19.37 11.49
C VAL A 320 -6.28 18.41 11.00
N ILE A 321 -6.23 18.04 9.73
CA ILE A 321 -7.21 17.09 9.15
C ILE A 321 -7.06 15.70 9.79
N ALA A 322 -5.82 15.22 9.98
CA ALA A 322 -5.57 13.92 10.61
C ALA A 322 -6.02 13.91 12.08
N ALA A 323 -5.76 14.98 12.82
CA ALA A 323 -6.20 15.11 14.22
C ALA A 323 -7.72 15.16 14.34
N ALA A 324 -8.39 15.93 13.46
CA ALA A 324 -9.84 15.98 13.42
C ALA A 324 -10.46 14.62 13.05
N ALA A 325 -9.90 13.93 12.04
CA ALA A 325 -10.34 12.59 11.65
C ALA A 325 -10.14 11.58 12.79
N THR A 326 -8.98 11.62 13.46
CA THR A 326 -8.68 10.74 14.60
C THR A 326 -9.63 11.00 15.77
N ALA A 327 -9.81 12.25 16.16
CA ALA A 327 -10.72 12.63 17.25
C ALA A 327 -12.18 12.22 16.93
N GLY A 328 -12.63 12.47 15.71
CA GLY A 328 -13.96 12.08 15.25
C GLY A 328 -14.16 10.56 15.27
N LEU A 329 -13.18 9.78 14.77
CA LEU A 329 -13.24 8.32 14.77
C LEU A 329 -13.24 7.76 16.21
N ILE A 330 -12.36 8.26 17.10
CA ILE A 330 -12.33 7.81 18.50
C ILE A 330 -13.65 8.16 19.22
N SER A 331 -14.11 9.40 19.11
CA SER A 331 -15.34 9.84 19.77
C SER A 331 -16.58 9.06 19.31
N LEU A 332 -16.62 8.66 18.06
CA LEU A 332 -17.74 7.95 17.45
C LEU A 332 -17.51 6.43 17.34
N MET A 333 -16.36 5.90 17.81
CA MET A 333 -15.99 4.51 17.60
C MET A 333 -17.04 3.50 18.06
N PRO A 334 -17.67 3.63 19.25
CA PRO A 334 -18.71 2.70 19.65
C PRO A 334 -19.90 2.66 18.68
N TRP A 335 -20.28 3.82 18.12
CA TRP A 335 -21.35 3.93 17.14
C TRP A 335 -20.93 3.40 15.77
N ILE A 336 -19.71 3.71 15.35
CA ILE A 336 -19.13 3.25 14.07
C ILE A 336 -19.04 1.72 14.09
N ASP A 337 -18.46 1.13 15.15
CA ASP A 337 -18.27 -0.31 15.24
C ASP A 337 -19.63 -1.04 15.27
N ARG A 338 -20.61 -0.50 16.03
CA ARG A 338 -21.96 -1.04 16.06
C ARG A 338 -22.70 -0.91 14.72
N LEU A 339 -22.57 0.25 14.05
CA LEU A 339 -23.24 0.48 12.76
C LEU A 339 -22.62 -0.34 11.63
N LEU A 340 -21.29 -0.40 11.58
CA LEU A 340 -20.58 -1.06 10.49
C LEU A 340 -20.43 -2.56 10.68
N PHE A 341 -20.28 -3.04 11.94
CA PHE A 341 -19.92 -4.42 12.24
C PHE A 341 -20.90 -5.12 13.20
N GLY A 342 -21.98 -4.44 13.62
CA GLY A 342 -23.05 -5.01 14.43
C GLY A 342 -22.71 -5.28 15.90
N ASN A 343 -21.55 -4.89 16.38
CA ASN A 343 -21.11 -5.08 17.77
C ASN A 343 -20.09 -3.99 18.17
N THR A 344 -19.70 -3.98 19.45
CA THR A 344 -18.74 -3.02 20.02
C THR A 344 -17.48 -3.71 20.54
N GLN A 345 -17.14 -4.87 19.97
CA GLN A 345 -15.97 -5.64 20.41
C GLN A 345 -14.67 -4.92 20.05
N GLY A 346 -13.80 -4.73 21.05
CA GLY A 346 -12.46 -4.19 20.80
C GLY A 346 -12.38 -2.68 20.62
N VAL A 347 -13.43 -1.91 20.97
CA VAL A 347 -13.45 -0.43 20.82
C VAL A 347 -12.18 0.21 21.38
N GLY A 348 -11.78 -0.10 22.63
CA GLY A 348 -10.57 0.48 23.21
C GLY A 348 -9.27 0.14 22.45
N MET A 349 -9.19 -1.04 21.82
CA MET A 349 -8.08 -1.43 20.95
C MET A 349 -8.11 -0.63 19.64
N LEU A 350 -9.30 -0.43 19.07
CA LEU A 350 -9.50 0.35 17.85
C LEU A 350 -9.21 1.84 18.08
N ASP A 351 -9.65 2.41 19.22
CA ASP A 351 -9.39 3.81 19.59
C ASP A 351 -7.90 4.13 19.61
N ILE A 352 -7.12 3.26 20.27
CA ILE A 352 -5.66 3.40 20.30
C ILE A 352 -5.08 3.31 18.89
N TYR A 353 -5.58 2.37 18.09
CA TYR A 353 -5.09 2.21 16.73
C TYR A 353 -5.36 3.45 15.86
N MET A 354 -6.47 4.18 16.08
CA MET A 354 -6.78 5.42 15.33
C MET A 354 -5.72 6.50 15.51
N LEU A 355 -4.97 6.54 16.62
CA LEU A 355 -3.84 7.47 16.79
C LEU A 355 -2.78 7.30 15.69
N SER A 356 -2.71 6.12 15.08
CA SER A 356 -1.81 5.85 13.95
C SER A 356 -2.10 6.73 12.72
N ILE A 357 -3.32 7.27 12.55
CA ILE A 357 -3.69 8.17 11.46
C ILE A 357 -2.84 9.43 11.47
N ILE A 358 -2.65 10.04 12.65
CA ILE A 358 -1.84 11.26 12.80
C ILE A 358 -0.39 10.99 12.37
N LEU A 359 0.20 9.93 12.93
CA LEU A 359 1.60 9.58 12.68
C LEU A 359 1.83 9.14 11.23
N ALA A 360 0.94 8.31 10.70
CA ALA A 360 1.02 7.86 9.30
C ALA A 360 0.84 9.03 8.31
N THR A 361 -0.04 10.00 8.62
CA THR A 361 -0.20 11.22 7.83
C THR A 361 1.08 12.05 7.84
N LEU A 362 1.69 12.25 9.00
CA LEU A 362 2.97 12.97 9.12
C LEU A 362 4.05 12.26 8.28
N ILE A 363 4.21 10.95 8.42
CA ILE A 363 5.18 10.17 7.67
C ILE A 363 4.95 10.28 6.16
N GLN A 364 3.71 10.15 5.68
CA GLN A 364 3.40 10.25 4.25
C GLN A 364 3.63 11.67 3.71
N THR A 365 3.32 12.70 4.50
CA THR A 365 3.58 14.09 4.14
C THR A 365 5.08 14.38 4.08
N TYR A 366 5.87 13.90 5.05
CA TYR A 366 7.33 13.98 5.01
C TYR A 366 7.91 13.25 3.80
N ASN A 367 7.42 12.04 3.49
CA ASN A 367 7.84 11.31 2.31
C ASN A 367 7.62 12.11 1.01
N SER A 368 6.49 12.81 0.88
CA SER A 368 6.21 13.66 -0.27
C SER A 368 7.20 14.83 -0.37
N VAL A 369 7.55 15.45 0.76
CA VAL A 369 8.56 16.52 0.81
C VAL A 369 9.95 16.01 0.41
N LEU A 370 10.38 14.87 0.96
CA LEU A 370 11.70 14.30 0.67
C LEU A 370 11.79 13.76 -0.77
N GLN A 371 10.69 13.24 -1.32
CA GLN A 371 10.63 12.88 -2.73
C GLN A 371 10.85 14.07 -3.64
N SER A 372 10.37 15.28 -3.29
CA SER A 372 10.63 16.49 -4.07
C SER A 372 12.10 16.93 -4.04
N GLN A 373 12.91 16.40 -3.10
CA GLN A 373 14.34 16.67 -2.93
C GLN A 373 15.24 15.53 -3.41
N ASP A 374 14.68 14.44 -3.96
CA ASP A 374 15.41 13.20 -4.34
C ASP A 374 16.21 12.54 -3.18
N THR A 375 15.88 12.84 -1.92
CA THR A 375 16.56 12.32 -0.71
C THR A 375 15.86 11.07 -0.16
N TYR A 376 16.11 9.93 -0.79
CA TYR A 376 15.45 8.67 -0.42
C TYR A 376 16.12 7.90 0.74
N ARG A 377 17.42 8.09 0.95
CA ARG A 377 18.19 7.29 1.92
C ARG A 377 17.72 7.49 3.36
N LEU A 378 17.56 8.76 3.77
CA LEU A 378 17.12 9.10 5.11
C LEU A 378 15.73 8.56 5.42
N THR A 379 14.86 8.64 4.42
CA THR A 379 13.50 8.11 4.50
C THR A 379 13.49 6.61 4.82
N VAL A 380 14.33 5.84 4.12
CA VAL A 380 14.46 4.39 4.36
C VAL A 380 14.97 4.11 5.78
N VAL A 381 16.00 4.81 6.22
CA VAL A 381 16.54 4.63 7.58
C VAL A 381 15.46 4.88 8.65
N ALA A 382 14.75 6.02 8.54
CA ALA A 382 13.68 6.35 9.48
C ALA A 382 12.54 5.32 9.49
N LEU A 383 12.14 4.81 8.31
CA LEU A 383 11.12 3.76 8.21
C LEU A 383 11.59 2.44 8.80
N MET A 384 12.85 2.07 8.57
CA MET A 384 13.42 0.83 9.08
C MET A 384 13.53 0.82 10.60
N THR A 385 13.81 1.96 11.26
CA THR A 385 13.83 2.03 12.74
C THR A 385 12.49 1.63 13.35
N GLY A 386 11.38 2.21 12.88
CA GLY A 386 10.05 1.84 13.36
C GLY A 386 9.67 0.40 13.02
N PHE A 387 10.04 -0.08 11.83
CA PHE A 387 9.81 -1.47 11.43
C PHE A 387 10.54 -2.46 12.35
N ILE A 388 11.81 -2.21 12.65
CA ILE A 388 12.62 -3.04 13.56
C ILE A 388 12.01 -3.05 14.96
N VAL A 389 11.60 -1.89 15.49
CA VAL A 389 10.92 -1.81 16.80
C VAL A 389 9.68 -2.70 16.81
N LYS A 390 8.86 -2.64 15.77
CA LYS A 390 7.67 -3.48 15.68
C LYS A 390 8.02 -4.97 15.59
N CYS A 391 9.00 -5.36 14.78
CA CYS A 391 9.42 -6.75 14.66
C CYS A 391 9.91 -7.34 16.00
N LEU A 392 10.67 -6.57 16.77
CA LEU A 392 11.26 -7.03 18.02
C LEU A 392 10.23 -7.14 19.15
N PHE A 393 9.35 -6.15 19.28
CA PHE A 393 8.51 -6.01 20.47
C PHE A 393 7.05 -6.40 20.27
N ASN A 394 6.55 -6.57 19.02
CA ASN A 394 5.12 -6.78 18.79
C ASN A 394 4.59 -8.04 19.47
N ARG A 395 5.31 -9.16 19.32
CA ARG A 395 4.92 -10.43 19.95
C ARG A 395 4.89 -10.33 21.47
N TRP A 396 5.91 -9.71 22.07
CA TRP A 396 5.99 -9.50 23.52
C TRP A 396 4.82 -8.64 24.01
N SER A 397 4.54 -7.53 23.34
CA SER A 397 3.45 -6.62 23.69
C SER A 397 2.06 -7.33 23.62
N VAL A 398 1.88 -8.16 22.60
CA VAL A 398 0.62 -8.93 22.44
C VAL A 398 0.47 -9.99 23.51
N ILE A 399 1.53 -10.69 23.90
CA ILE A 399 1.47 -11.71 24.96
C ILE A 399 1.01 -11.10 26.29
N HIS A 400 1.49 -9.90 26.64
CA HIS A 400 1.22 -9.27 27.94
C HIS A 400 -0.03 -8.39 27.94
N PHE A 401 -0.34 -7.73 26.81
CA PHE A 401 -1.41 -6.73 26.73
C PHE A 401 -2.48 -7.06 25.67
N GLY A 402 -2.43 -8.25 25.07
CA GLY A 402 -3.40 -8.67 24.06
C GLY A 402 -3.44 -7.76 22.83
N GLY A 403 -4.63 -7.59 22.25
CA GLY A 403 -4.84 -6.73 21.09
C GLY A 403 -4.56 -5.24 21.34
N VAL A 404 -4.75 -4.78 22.57
CA VAL A 404 -4.39 -3.41 23.00
C VAL A 404 -2.88 -3.19 22.86
N GLY A 405 -2.07 -4.17 23.25
CA GLY A 405 -0.63 -4.14 23.07
C GLY A 405 -0.20 -4.03 21.61
N ALA A 406 -0.87 -4.76 20.70
CA ALA A 406 -0.62 -4.64 19.26
C ALA A 406 -0.90 -3.23 18.73
N SER A 407 -2.00 -2.60 19.18
CA SER A 407 -2.38 -1.23 18.80
C SER A 407 -1.35 -0.21 19.29
N TRP A 408 -0.98 -0.26 20.57
CA TRP A 408 0.04 0.62 21.14
C TRP A 408 1.37 0.48 20.42
N LEU A 409 1.81 -0.75 20.14
CA LEU A 409 3.10 -0.93 19.48
C LEU A 409 3.09 -0.46 18.02
N THR A 410 1.95 -0.54 17.34
CA THR A 410 1.79 0.07 16.01
C THR A 410 1.97 1.59 16.09
N VAL A 411 1.31 2.25 17.05
CA VAL A 411 1.45 3.70 17.28
C VAL A 411 2.88 4.07 17.66
N MET A 412 3.50 3.35 18.60
CA MET A 412 4.89 3.59 19.02
C MET A 412 5.88 3.41 17.86
N SER A 413 5.72 2.38 17.03
CA SER A 413 6.59 2.15 15.86
C SER A 413 6.51 3.29 14.85
N LEU A 414 5.30 3.79 14.59
CA LEU A 414 5.09 4.98 13.74
C LEU A 414 5.62 6.25 14.41
N GLY A 415 5.51 6.36 15.74
CA GLY A 415 6.09 7.45 16.54
C GLY A 415 7.61 7.50 16.40
N VAL A 416 8.29 6.37 16.60
CA VAL A 416 9.74 6.25 16.41
C VAL A 416 10.14 6.62 14.98
N THR A 417 9.40 6.17 13.98
CA THR A 417 9.62 6.55 12.59
C THR A 417 9.51 8.08 12.42
N SER A 418 8.44 8.68 12.93
CA SER A 418 8.19 10.13 12.82
C SER A 418 9.29 10.97 13.50
N VAL A 419 9.73 10.55 14.69
CA VAL A 419 10.83 11.20 15.43
C VAL A 419 12.15 11.06 14.67
N SER A 420 12.44 9.88 14.12
CA SER A 420 13.64 9.65 13.31
C SER A 420 13.71 10.59 12.09
N TYR A 421 12.58 10.88 11.45
CA TYR A 421 12.52 11.88 10.36
C TYR A 421 12.94 13.28 10.81
N THR A 422 12.50 13.72 11.99
CA THR A 422 12.82 15.06 12.50
C THR A 422 14.28 15.19 12.89
N HIS A 423 14.85 14.16 13.52
CA HIS A 423 16.28 14.14 13.90
C HIS A 423 17.23 14.09 12.71
N LEU A 424 16.96 13.22 11.74
CA LEU A 424 17.80 13.11 10.55
C LEU A 424 17.82 14.40 9.73
N ARG A 425 16.71 15.15 9.69
CA ARG A 425 16.64 16.45 9.01
C ARG A 425 17.44 17.55 9.75
N ALA A 426 17.45 17.53 11.09
CA ALA A 426 18.19 18.51 11.86
C ALA A 426 19.72 18.42 11.60
N HIS A 427 20.22 17.21 11.32
CA HIS A 427 21.63 16.97 10.98
C HIS A 427 22.03 17.38 9.54
N GLU A 428 21.10 17.49 8.60
CA GLU A 428 21.39 17.94 7.22
C GLU A 428 21.28 19.45 7.04
N THR A 429 20.66 20.16 8.01
CA THR A 429 20.55 21.64 7.98
C THR A 429 21.65 22.34 8.78
N LEU A 430 22.55 21.61 9.40
CA LEU A 430 23.82 22.05 9.99
C LEU A 430 24.97 21.75 9.04
#